data_e60a52c7b95d46866b23f0f8980bcf07
#
_entry.id   e60a52c7b95d46866b23f0f8980bcf07
#
_cell.length_a   1.000
_cell.length_b   1.000
_cell.length_c   1.000
_cell.angle_alpha   90.00
_cell.angle_beta   90.00
_cell.angle_gamma   90.00
#
_symmetry.space_group_name_H-M   'P 1'
#
loop_
_entity.id
_entity.type
_entity.pdbx_description
1 polymer ?
#
loop_
_entity_poly.entity_id
_entity_poly.type
_entity_poly.pdbx_seq_one_letter_code
_entity_poly.pdbx_strand_id
1 'polypeptide(L)'
;MVKQNIEIQNARQTVDLLKLYSAAKKQDEQDALLEQIHSVNYWAYVLLTKYDYDAVDLADKINQAIKLDAFRPKNMSVIQMAISHDLEYINGDFNTFDKKLSQMEKNNQAPEKIRDRLKCGIGNIRILAEQFSVDWIQRLKKHPKLVNAARNANKDTAVDAYNKLFAALTQDFCQEYNCLIESQVVTAWTAPDGTPDTKSERHGYHQEAYSLSLSDKLSQTERDKIIADFSKNPTKTPGARRKSFIKINITKAHHDIPDSTDFFYHMISLFAHEMHHALDYQNPRAGALGPQINNIDKKHYKNSSQDTKAYYESATEISSYEIQRQLFNQLKNTRF
;
A
#
# COMPACT_ATOMS: atom_id res chain seq x y z
N MET A 1 7.53 -6.85 23.20
CA MET A 1 7.63 -5.90 24.33
C MET A 1 8.82 -4.93 24.22
N VAL A 2 10.10 -5.38 24.08
CA VAL A 2 11.24 -4.45 24.07
C VAL A 2 11.24 -3.48 22.88
N LYS A 3 11.00 -3.94 21.65
CA LYS A 3 10.93 -3.09 20.44
C LYS A 3 9.80 -2.05 20.52
N GLN A 4 8.65 -2.42 21.06
CA GLN A 4 7.49 -1.55 21.21
C GLN A 4 7.77 -0.40 22.19
N ASN A 5 8.49 -0.68 23.28
CA ASN A 5 8.89 0.35 24.25
C ASN A 5 9.89 1.35 23.66
N ILE A 6 10.84 0.91 22.83
CA ILE A 6 11.80 1.78 22.16
C ILE A 6 11.09 2.72 21.18
N GLU A 7 10.15 2.21 20.41
CA GLU A 7 9.40 3.02 19.46
C GLU A 7 8.55 4.10 20.12
N ILE A 8 7.87 3.78 21.21
CA ILE A 8 7.13 4.76 22.02
C ILE A 8 8.06 5.80 22.64
N GLN A 9 9.23 5.39 23.13
CA GLN A 9 10.22 6.31 23.67
C GLN A 9 10.72 7.28 22.60
N ASN A 10 11.06 6.78 21.41
CA ASN A 10 11.47 7.60 20.28
C ASN A 10 10.35 8.55 19.83
N ALA A 11 9.10 8.10 19.82
CA ALA A 11 7.96 8.94 19.49
C ALA A 11 7.78 10.08 20.51
N ARG A 12 7.92 9.83 21.80
CA ARG A 12 7.88 10.87 22.85
C ARG A 12 9.01 11.89 22.70
N GLN A 13 10.23 11.42 22.50
CA GLN A 13 11.37 12.29 22.24
C GLN A 13 11.17 13.14 20.98
N THR A 14 10.58 12.57 19.93
CA THR A 14 10.21 13.30 18.72
C THR A 14 9.22 14.42 19.03
N VAL A 15 8.20 14.18 19.85
CA VAL A 15 7.24 15.21 20.26
C VAL A 15 7.92 16.37 20.98
N ASP A 16 8.84 16.07 21.90
CA ASP A 16 9.55 17.11 22.65
C ASP A 16 10.44 17.95 21.71
N LEU A 17 11.14 17.32 20.78
CA LEU A 17 11.95 18.01 19.78
C LEU A 17 11.11 18.86 18.81
N LEU A 18 9.95 18.38 18.38
CA LEU A 18 9.02 19.14 17.53
C LEU A 18 8.51 20.39 18.21
N LYS A 19 8.20 20.33 19.52
CA LYS A 19 7.79 21.50 20.31
C LYS A 19 8.92 22.53 20.45
N LEU A 20 10.15 22.06 20.67
CA LEU A 20 11.31 22.94 20.71
C LEU A 20 11.55 23.59 19.35
N TYR A 21 11.48 22.82 18.27
CA TYR A 21 11.62 23.31 16.90
C TYR A 21 10.61 24.40 16.55
N SER A 22 9.34 24.20 16.91
CA SER A 22 8.29 25.20 16.68
C SER A 22 8.46 26.47 17.50
N ALA A 23 9.13 26.40 18.66
CA ALA A 23 9.41 27.53 19.53
C ALA A 23 10.70 28.28 19.19
N ALA A 24 11.62 27.67 18.42
CA ALA A 24 12.91 28.21 18.07
C ALA A 24 12.73 29.42 17.11
N LYS A 25 13.40 30.53 17.42
CA LYS A 25 13.31 31.79 16.66
C LYS A 25 14.49 32.03 15.74
N LYS A 26 15.58 31.29 15.92
CA LYS A 26 16.79 31.42 15.15
C LYS A 26 16.98 30.22 14.21
N GLN A 27 17.47 30.50 13.01
CA GLN A 27 17.63 29.45 12.00
C GLN A 27 18.64 28.38 12.43
N ASP A 28 19.79 28.80 13.00
CA ASP A 28 20.81 27.87 13.51
C ASP A 28 20.29 26.94 14.61
N GLU A 29 19.38 27.41 15.46
CA GLU A 29 18.72 26.61 16.47
C GLU A 29 17.72 25.65 15.84
N GLN A 30 16.96 26.08 14.83
CA GLN A 30 16.05 25.22 14.07
C GLN A 30 16.82 24.12 13.32
N ASP A 31 17.92 24.46 12.65
CA ASP A 31 18.75 23.51 11.93
C ASP A 31 19.33 22.42 12.87
N ALA A 32 19.83 22.83 14.05
CA ALA A 32 20.33 21.89 15.07
C ALA A 32 19.21 20.96 15.61
N LEU A 33 17.99 21.46 15.75
CA LEU A 33 16.84 20.65 16.17
C LEU A 33 16.38 19.71 15.06
N LEU A 34 16.42 20.14 13.81
CA LEU A 34 16.13 19.26 12.67
C LEU A 34 17.11 18.08 12.58
N GLU A 35 18.40 18.29 12.83
CA GLU A 35 19.37 17.19 12.88
C GLU A 35 19.04 16.21 14.02
N GLN A 36 18.64 16.71 15.18
CA GLN A 36 18.21 15.85 16.29
C GLN A 36 16.93 15.08 15.93
N ILE A 37 15.95 15.72 15.34
CA ILE A 37 14.72 15.07 14.85
C ILE A 37 15.09 13.98 13.83
N HIS A 38 15.97 14.29 12.88
CA HIS A 38 16.46 13.32 11.91
C HIS A 38 17.07 12.07 12.55
N SER A 39 17.88 12.26 13.60
CA SER A 39 18.55 11.15 14.31
C SER A 39 17.58 10.27 15.10
N VAL A 40 16.52 10.85 15.67
CA VAL A 40 15.54 10.14 16.49
C VAL A 40 14.42 9.54 15.64
N ASN A 41 13.96 10.30 14.65
CA ASN A 41 12.85 9.90 13.79
C ASN A 41 12.96 10.50 12.39
N TYR A 42 13.55 9.76 11.49
CA TYR A 42 13.74 10.14 10.09
C TYR A 42 12.43 10.61 9.43
N TRP A 43 11.31 9.95 9.71
CA TRP A 43 10.03 10.31 9.09
C TRP A 43 9.49 11.65 9.56
N ALA A 44 9.64 11.98 10.83
CA ALA A 44 9.27 13.30 11.34
C ALA A 44 10.11 14.40 10.67
N TYR A 45 11.42 14.15 10.46
CA TYR A 45 12.29 15.05 9.70
C TYR A 45 11.81 15.25 8.25
N VAL A 46 11.48 14.15 7.54
CA VAL A 46 10.98 14.20 6.17
C VAL A 46 9.66 14.99 6.09
N LEU A 47 8.76 14.80 7.05
CA LEU A 47 7.50 15.52 7.11
C LEU A 47 7.70 17.04 7.21
N LEU A 48 8.60 17.47 8.08
CA LEU A 48 8.90 18.91 8.26
C LEU A 48 9.59 19.51 7.04
N THR A 49 10.62 18.82 6.50
CA THR A 49 11.52 19.42 5.50
C THR A 49 11.04 19.24 4.06
N LYS A 50 10.34 18.17 3.76
CA LYS A 50 9.94 17.83 2.39
C LYS A 50 8.46 18.05 2.11
N TYR A 51 7.64 17.95 3.14
CA TYR A 51 6.19 18.07 3.03
C TYR A 51 5.62 19.29 3.75
N ASP A 52 6.50 20.13 4.30
CA ASP A 52 6.14 21.38 4.99
C ASP A 52 5.05 21.18 6.06
N TYR A 53 5.16 20.06 6.81
CA TYR A 53 4.19 19.71 7.82
C TYR A 53 4.36 20.61 9.05
N ASP A 54 3.26 21.08 9.63
CA ASP A 54 3.31 21.89 10.85
C ASP A 54 3.82 21.07 12.04
N ALA A 55 4.85 21.57 12.72
CA ALA A 55 5.51 20.86 13.81
C ALA A 55 4.61 20.66 15.02
N VAL A 56 3.72 21.62 15.31
CA VAL A 56 2.78 21.56 16.45
C VAL A 56 1.70 20.51 16.14
N ASP A 57 1.11 20.59 14.94
CA ASP A 57 0.10 19.62 14.50
C ASP A 57 0.68 18.18 14.49
N LEU A 58 1.90 18.02 14.00
CA LEU A 58 2.59 16.71 14.02
C LEU A 58 2.84 16.21 15.44
N ALA A 59 3.29 17.07 16.34
CA ALA A 59 3.51 16.71 17.75
C ALA A 59 2.20 16.25 18.42
N ASP A 60 1.09 16.95 18.17
CA ASP A 60 -0.21 16.60 18.73
C ASP A 60 -0.73 15.28 18.17
N LYS A 61 -0.57 15.03 16.87
CA LYS A 61 -0.94 13.75 16.25
C LYS A 61 -0.11 12.59 16.78
N ILE A 62 1.20 12.77 16.96
CA ILE A 62 2.07 11.74 17.56
C ILE A 62 1.65 11.46 19.00
N ASN A 63 1.33 12.49 19.80
CA ASN A 63 0.84 12.32 21.15
C ASN A 63 -0.47 11.53 21.22
N GLN A 64 -1.39 11.77 20.30
CA GLN A 64 -2.63 10.98 20.19
C GLN A 64 -2.31 9.53 19.82
N ALA A 65 -1.44 9.30 18.84
CA ALA A 65 -1.02 7.96 18.42
C ALA A 65 -0.38 7.18 19.58
N ILE A 66 0.46 7.84 20.40
CA ILE A 66 1.06 7.22 21.62
C ILE A 66 -0.02 6.77 22.60
N LYS A 67 -1.05 7.59 22.84
CA LYS A 67 -2.16 7.25 23.75
C LYS A 67 -2.95 6.05 23.24
N LEU A 68 -2.98 5.85 21.95
CA LEU A 68 -3.75 4.81 21.26
C LEU A 68 -2.91 3.59 20.86
N ASP A 69 -1.67 3.49 21.33
CA ASP A 69 -0.74 2.43 20.93
C ASP A 69 -1.30 1.01 21.15
N ALA A 70 -2.16 0.81 22.15
CA ALA A 70 -2.83 -0.47 22.37
C ALA A 70 -3.72 -0.93 21.20
N PHE A 71 -4.18 0.01 20.38
CA PHE A 71 -5.02 -0.25 19.20
C PHE A 71 -4.22 -0.20 17.90
N ARG A 72 -2.93 0.09 17.96
CA ARG A 72 -2.07 0.22 16.78
C ARG A 72 -1.99 -1.10 16.02
N PRO A 73 -2.24 -1.09 14.70
CA PRO A 73 -2.00 -2.24 13.85
C PRO A 73 -0.55 -2.72 13.96
N LYS A 74 -0.33 -4.04 13.98
CA LYS A 74 1.00 -4.63 14.20
C LYS A 74 2.07 -4.16 13.21
N ASN A 75 1.65 -3.81 12.01
CA ASN A 75 2.54 -3.44 10.90
C ASN A 75 2.57 -1.91 10.66
N MET A 76 2.07 -1.12 11.60
CA MET A 76 2.04 0.34 11.51
C MET A 76 2.94 0.93 12.59
N SER A 77 3.82 1.87 12.23
CA SER A 77 4.60 2.64 13.21
C SER A 77 3.72 3.68 13.91
N VAL A 78 4.20 4.22 15.04
CA VAL A 78 3.51 5.32 15.74
C VAL A 78 3.35 6.54 14.82
N ILE A 79 4.36 6.86 14.02
CA ILE A 79 4.29 7.96 13.04
C ILE A 79 3.27 7.67 11.94
N GLN A 80 3.27 6.47 11.38
CA GLN A 80 2.26 6.08 10.39
C GLN A 80 0.86 6.22 10.96
N MET A 81 0.66 5.78 12.21
CA MET A 81 -0.61 5.95 12.89
C MET A 81 -0.96 7.42 13.11
N ALA A 82 0.01 8.27 13.49
CA ALA A 82 -0.18 9.68 13.73
C ALA A 82 -0.65 10.46 12.49
N ILE A 83 -0.15 10.08 11.31
CA ILE A 83 -0.47 10.74 10.04
C ILE A 83 -1.56 10.02 9.25
N SER A 84 -1.98 8.84 9.68
CA SER A 84 -3.05 8.08 9.03
C SER A 84 -4.42 8.64 9.41
N HIS A 85 -5.36 8.57 8.46
CA HIS A 85 -6.74 8.93 8.72
C HIS A 85 -7.43 7.97 9.68
N ASP A 86 -6.82 6.82 9.94
CA ASP A 86 -7.26 5.86 10.93
C ASP A 86 -7.12 6.36 12.37
N LEU A 87 -6.54 7.55 12.62
CA LEU A 87 -6.58 8.13 13.96
C LEU A 87 -8.01 8.37 14.46
N GLU A 88 -8.89 8.91 13.62
CA GLU A 88 -10.31 9.01 13.97
C GLU A 88 -10.92 7.61 14.15
N TYR A 89 -10.47 6.64 13.35
CA TYR A 89 -10.89 5.26 13.40
C TYR A 89 -10.38 4.53 14.64
N ILE A 90 -9.12 4.74 15.02
CA ILE A 90 -8.46 4.07 16.16
C ILE A 90 -8.92 4.65 17.50
N ASN A 91 -9.33 5.90 17.53
CA ASN A 91 -9.77 6.64 18.73
C ASN A 91 -11.11 6.15 19.32
N GLY A 92 -11.70 5.09 18.77
CA GLY A 92 -13.07 4.71 19.11
C GLY A 92 -14.12 5.62 18.45
N ASP A 93 -13.66 6.64 17.75
CA ASP A 93 -14.47 7.52 16.89
C ASP A 93 -14.62 6.99 15.47
N PHE A 94 -14.34 5.67 15.31
CA PHE A 94 -14.72 4.90 14.13
C PHE A 94 -16.10 5.27 13.63
N ASN A 95 -16.98 5.47 14.61
CA ASN A 95 -18.34 5.81 14.35
C ASN A 95 -18.51 7.24 13.83
N THR A 96 -17.63 8.18 14.16
CA THR A 96 -17.79 9.57 13.73
C THR A 96 -17.32 9.77 12.30
N PHE A 97 -16.18 9.20 11.91
CA PHE A 97 -15.72 9.25 10.51
C PHE A 97 -16.67 8.48 9.60
N ASP A 98 -17.05 7.25 9.96
CA ASP A 98 -18.03 6.43 9.23
C ASP A 98 -19.41 7.08 9.17
N LYS A 99 -19.89 7.68 10.26
CA LYS A 99 -21.16 8.42 10.29
C LYS A 99 -21.12 9.63 9.37
N LYS A 100 -20.04 10.41 9.40
CA LYS A 100 -19.89 11.58 8.51
C LYS A 100 -19.88 11.15 7.03
N LEU A 101 -19.12 10.11 6.66
CA LEU A 101 -19.11 9.61 5.29
C LEU A 101 -20.42 8.95 4.89
N SER A 102 -21.01 8.13 5.76
CA SER A 102 -22.31 7.50 5.53
C SER A 102 -23.43 8.54 5.45
N GLN A 103 -23.33 9.65 6.18
CA GLN A 103 -24.29 10.74 6.11
C GLN A 103 -24.15 11.57 4.84
N MET A 104 -22.94 11.74 4.32
CA MET A 104 -22.69 12.35 3.02
C MET A 104 -23.30 11.50 1.89
N GLU A 105 -23.17 10.17 1.95
CA GLU A 105 -23.81 9.25 1.01
C GLU A 105 -25.37 9.28 1.12
N LYS A 106 -25.90 9.20 2.35
CA LYS A 106 -27.36 9.23 2.60
C LYS A 106 -28.02 10.54 2.18
N ASN A 107 -27.29 11.63 2.30
CA ASN A 107 -27.77 12.96 1.91
C ASN A 107 -27.61 13.21 0.41
N ASN A 108 -27.29 12.17 -0.39
CA ASN A 108 -27.04 12.28 -1.84
C ASN A 108 -26.11 13.45 -2.17
N GLN A 109 -25.09 13.67 -1.33
CA GLN A 109 -24.10 14.70 -1.64
C GLN A 109 -23.41 14.35 -2.96
N ALA A 110 -23.12 15.36 -3.74
CA ALA A 110 -22.50 15.19 -5.05
C ALA A 110 -21.25 14.32 -4.95
N PRO A 111 -21.03 13.35 -5.85
CA PRO A 111 -19.85 12.46 -5.85
C PRO A 111 -18.54 13.22 -5.71
N GLU A 112 -18.46 14.45 -6.22
CA GLU A 112 -17.30 15.34 -6.10
C GLU A 112 -16.99 15.68 -4.64
N LYS A 113 -18.00 15.98 -3.82
CA LYS A 113 -17.81 16.31 -2.40
C LYS A 113 -17.34 15.11 -1.59
N ILE A 114 -17.82 13.91 -1.91
CA ILE A 114 -17.34 12.67 -1.30
C ILE A 114 -15.88 12.44 -1.69
N ARG A 115 -15.54 12.62 -2.98
CA ARG A 115 -14.16 12.53 -3.47
C ARG A 115 -13.24 13.58 -2.84
N ASP A 116 -13.70 14.81 -2.68
CA ASP A 116 -12.93 15.87 -2.03
C ASP A 116 -12.63 15.54 -0.57
N ARG A 117 -13.57 14.95 0.14
CA ARG A 117 -13.32 14.48 1.50
C ARG A 117 -12.37 13.28 1.52
N LEU A 118 -12.49 12.36 0.57
CA LEU A 118 -11.53 11.28 0.38
C LEU A 118 -10.13 11.84 0.06
N LYS A 119 -10.05 12.88 -0.80
CA LYS A 119 -8.78 13.55 -1.14
C LYS A 119 -8.13 14.25 0.06
N CYS A 120 -8.91 14.86 0.96
CA CYS A 120 -8.36 15.35 2.23
C CYS A 120 -7.76 14.21 3.06
N GLY A 121 -8.34 13.00 2.93
CA GLY A 121 -7.82 11.76 3.42
C GLY A 121 -6.50 11.34 2.79
N ILE A 122 -6.32 11.61 1.54
CA ILE A 122 -5.18 11.22 0.71
C ILE A 122 -3.96 12.12 0.95
N GLY A 123 -4.08 13.27 1.60
CA GLY A 123 -2.96 14.20 1.85
C GLY A 123 -1.73 13.54 2.51
N ASN A 124 -1.94 12.49 3.29
CA ASN A 124 -0.88 11.72 3.94
C ASN A 124 -0.36 10.54 3.09
N ILE A 125 -0.97 10.25 1.95
CA ILE A 125 -0.56 9.12 1.09
C ILE A 125 0.87 9.26 0.61
N ARG A 126 1.34 10.47 0.31
CA ARG A 126 2.73 10.70 -0.12
C ARG A 126 3.74 10.24 0.92
N ILE A 127 3.43 10.48 2.18
CA ILE A 127 4.27 10.12 3.32
C ILE A 127 4.28 8.60 3.50
N LEU A 128 3.10 7.99 3.47
CA LEU A 128 2.96 6.54 3.54
C LEU A 128 3.61 5.86 2.33
N ALA A 129 3.46 6.42 1.14
CA ALA A 129 4.11 5.92 -0.07
C ALA A 129 5.64 5.94 0.03
N GLU A 130 6.22 6.96 0.67
CA GLU A 130 7.66 7.00 0.91
C GLU A 130 8.10 5.91 1.88
N GLN A 131 7.36 5.64 2.95
CA GLN A 131 7.63 4.54 3.88
C GLN A 131 7.53 3.19 3.19
N PHE A 132 6.44 2.93 2.47
CA PHE A 132 6.29 1.70 1.69
C PHE A 132 7.43 1.51 0.68
N SER A 133 7.91 2.59 0.07
CA SER A 133 9.04 2.53 -0.86
C SER A 133 10.33 2.09 -0.16
N VAL A 134 10.60 2.59 1.05
CA VAL A 134 11.73 2.14 1.87
C VAL A 134 11.59 0.66 2.22
N ASP A 135 10.41 0.22 2.62
CA ASP A 135 10.14 -1.18 2.95
C ASP A 135 10.36 -2.10 1.74
N TRP A 136 9.95 -1.66 0.54
CA TRP A 136 10.22 -2.38 -0.71
C TRP A 136 11.73 -2.50 -0.99
N ILE A 137 12.49 -1.44 -0.79
CA ILE A 137 13.95 -1.47 -0.95
C ILE A 137 14.59 -2.43 0.06
N GLN A 138 14.11 -2.47 1.30
CA GLN A 138 14.61 -3.42 2.29
C GLN A 138 14.29 -4.87 1.92
N ARG A 139 13.10 -5.14 1.37
CA ARG A 139 12.75 -6.47 0.84
C ARG A 139 13.68 -6.88 -0.31
N LEU A 140 13.92 -5.99 -1.27
CA LEU A 140 14.85 -6.26 -2.38
C LEU A 140 16.26 -6.59 -1.87
N LYS A 141 16.76 -5.89 -0.84
CA LYS A 141 18.07 -6.16 -0.22
C LYS A 141 18.16 -7.53 0.44
N LYS A 142 17.06 -8.18 0.79
CA LYS A 142 17.06 -9.56 1.29
C LYS A 142 17.35 -10.59 0.18
N HIS A 143 17.15 -10.23 -1.09
CA HIS A 143 17.24 -11.13 -2.24
C HIS A 143 18.28 -10.68 -3.30
N PRO A 144 19.52 -10.35 -2.93
CA PRO A 144 20.49 -9.71 -3.83
C PRO A 144 20.81 -10.53 -5.07
N LYS A 145 20.81 -11.86 -4.97
CA LYS A 145 21.06 -12.75 -6.14
C LYS A 145 19.90 -12.69 -7.15
N LEU A 146 18.66 -12.66 -6.68
CA LEU A 146 17.47 -12.56 -7.55
C LEU A 146 17.36 -11.17 -8.16
N VAL A 147 17.65 -10.12 -7.40
CA VAL A 147 17.73 -8.74 -7.90
C VAL A 147 18.76 -8.62 -9.02
N ASN A 148 19.96 -9.14 -8.81
CA ASN A 148 21.00 -9.13 -9.84
C ASN A 148 20.61 -9.93 -11.08
N ALA A 149 19.98 -11.10 -10.90
CA ALA A 149 19.49 -11.92 -12.02
C ALA A 149 18.43 -11.17 -12.84
N ALA A 150 17.44 -10.53 -12.19
CA ALA A 150 16.40 -9.79 -12.86
C ALA A 150 16.93 -8.52 -13.56
N ARG A 151 17.86 -7.80 -12.91
CA ARG A 151 18.47 -6.58 -13.45
C ARG A 151 19.32 -6.83 -14.69
N ASN A 152 20.01 -7.97 -14.74
CA ASN A 152 20.90 -8.34 -15.85
C ASN A 152 20.23 -9.33 -16.83
N ALA A 153 18.94 -9.60 -16.68
CA ALA A 153 18.23 -10.52 -17.55
C ALA A 153 18.12 -9.95 -18.96
N ASN A 154 18.38 -10.82 -19.94
CA ASN A 154 18.11 -10.54 -21.35
C ASN A 154 16.68 -10.97 -21.71
N LYS A 155 16.28 -10.75 -22.96
CA LYS A 155 14.93 -11.04 -23.44
C LYS A 155 14.50 -12.50 -23.21
N ASP A 156 15.43 -13.45 -23.27
CA ASP A 156 15.12 -14.89 -23.14
C ASP A 156 15.01 -15.33 -21.66
N THR A 157 15.73 -14.66 -20.77
CA THR A 157 15.80 -15.01 -19.36
C THR A 157 14.93 -14.14 -18.45
N ALA A 158 14.41 -13.02 -18.98
CA ALA A 158 13.72 -12.00 -18.16
C ALA A 158 12.46 -12.56 -17.49
N VAL A 159 11.61 -13.31 -18.19
CA VAL A 159 10.38 -13.88 -17.62
C VAL A 159 10.69 -14.76 -16.40
N ASP A 160 11.65 -15.66 -16.52
CA ASP A 160 12.04 -16.56 -15.43
C ASP A 160 12.68 -15.79 -14.26
N ALA A 161 13.57 -14.84 -14.55
CA ALA A 161 14.24 -14.03 -13.53
C ALA A 161 13.26 -13.17 -12.73
N TYR A 162 12.33 -12.47 -13.39
CA TYR A 162 11.31 -11.69 -12.71
C TYR A 162 10.28 -12.56 -11.98
N ASN A 163 9.88 -13.71 -12.53
CA ASN A 163 9.00 -14.64 -11.81
C ASN A 163 9.63 -15.11 -10.49
N LYS A 164 10.91 -15.47 -10.48
CA LYS A 164 11.63 -15.88 -9.27
C LYS A 164 11.72 -14.75 -8.26
N LEU A 165 12.06 -13.54 -8.71
CA LEU A 165 12.14 -12.37 -7.84
C LEU A 165 10.77 -12.01 -7.26
N PHE A 166 9.74 -11.93 -8.09
CA PHE A 166 8.39 -11.56 -7.65
C PHE A 166 7.79 -12.61 -6.71
N ALA A 167 8.05 -13.90 -6.95
CA ALA A 167 7.64 -14.96 -6.02
C ALA A 167 8.25 -14.77 -4.62
N ALA A 168 9.55 -14.48 -4.54
CA ALA A 168 10.23 -14.23 -3.26
C ALA A 168 9.70 -12.97 -2.56
N LEU A 169 9.52 -11.87 -3.30
CA LEU A 169 8.94 -10.63 -2.76
C LEU A 169 7.50 -10.80 -2.32
N THR A 170 6.71 -11.59 -3.08
CA THR A 170 5.32 -11.95 -2.70
C THR A 170 5.30 -12.74 -1.39
N GLN A 171 6.20 -13.69 -1.24
CA GLN A 171 6.30 -14.49 -0.02
C GLN A 171 6.58 -13.61 1.21
N ASP A 172 7.58 -12.73 1.14
CA ASP A 172 7.92 -11.79 2.21
C ASP A 172 6.72 -10.89 2.55
N PHE A 173 6.07 -10.34 1.53
CA PHE A 173 4.92 -9.46 1.68
C PHE A 173 3.72 -10.18 2.31
N CYS A 174 3.41 -11.39 1.85
CA CYS A 174 2.33 -12.19 2.38
C CYS A 174 2.54 -12.59 3.85
N GLN A 175 3.78 -12.89 4.23
CA GLN A 175 4.13 -13.18 5.62
C GLN A 175 3.95 -11.95 6.52
N GLU A 176 4.38 -10.79 6.06
CA GLU A 176 4.31 -9.54 6.82
C GLU A 176 2.86 -9.06 7.01
N TYR A 177 2.07 -9.07 5.95
CA TYR A 177 0.71 -8.51 5.95
C TYR A 177 -0.41 -9.54 6.08
N ASN A 178 -0.08 -10.82 6.25
CA ASN A 178 -1.05 -11.94 6.32
C ASN A 178 -2.03 -11.95 5.13
N CYS A 179 -1.49 -11.82 3.92
CA CYS A 179 -2.22 -11.84 2.66
C CYS A 179 -2.09 -13.19 1.95
N LEU A 180 -2.96 -13.46 0.98
CA LEU A 180 -2.89 -14.58 0.05
C LEU A 180 -2.77 -14.02 -1.37
N ILE A 181 -1.54 -13.93 -1.88
CA ILE A 181 -1.27 -13.35 -3.20
C ILE A 181 -0.48 -14.37 -4.03
N GLU A 182 -0.87 -14.51 -5.29
CA GLU A 182 -0.09 -15.19 -6.31
C GLU A 182 0.32 -14.17 -7.37
N SER A 183 1.57 -14.22 -7.80
CA SER A 183 2.12 -13.32 -8.79
C SER A 183 2.69 -14.08 -9.98
N GLN A 184 2.54 -13.51 -11.18
CA GLN A 184 3.04 -14.08 -12.42
C GLN A 184 3.47 -12.99 -13.40
N VAL A 185 4.60 -13.20 -14.04
CA VAL A 185 5.03 -12.43 -15.21
C VAL A 185 4.59 -13.16 -16.47
N VAL A 186 3.95 -12.45 -17.39
CA VAL A 186 3.44 -12.98 -18.66
C VAL A 186 4.00 -12.19 -19.83
N THR A 187 4.02 -12.80 -21.01
CA THR A 187 4.45 -12.14 -22.26
C THR A 187 3.27 -11.63 -23.10
N ALA A 188 2.07 -12.12 -22.81
CA ALA A 188 0.85 -11.72 -23.49
C ALA A 188 -0.33 -11.77 -22.50
N TRP A 189 -1.30 -10.91 -22.72
CA TRP A 189 -2.59 -11.00 -22.02
C TRP A 189 -3.45 -12.08 -22.68
N THR A 190 -4.28 -12.71 -21.84
CA THR A 190 -5.25 -13.71 -22.29
C THR A 190 -6.63 -13.22 -21.89
N ALA A 191 -7.54 -13.15 -22.84
CA ALA A 191 -8.94 -12.88 -22.57
C ALA A 191 -9.61 -14.04 -21.82
N PRO A 192 -10.79 -13.83 -21.19
CA PRO A 192 -11.49 -14.87 -20.45
C PRO A 192 -11.78 -16.15 -21.24
N ASP A 193 -11.90 -16.06 -22.56
CA ASP A 193 -12.09 -17.20 -23.48
C ASP A 193 -10.80 -17.93 -23.86
N GLY A 194 -9.65 -17.51 -23.30
CA GLY A 194 -8.34 -18.11 -23.56
C GLY A 194 -7.62 -17.56 -24.80
N THR A 195 -8.21 -16.62 -25.55
CA THR A 195 -7.58 -16.00 -26.71
C THR A 195 -6.58 -14.90 -26.30
N PRO A 196 -5.54 -14.60 -27.09
CA PRO A 196 -4.64 -13.48 -26.80
C PRO A 196 -5.39 -12.14 -26.87
N ASP A 197 -5.32 -11.36 -25.78
CA ASP A 197 -5.82 -9.99 -25.74
C ASP A 197 -4.74 -9.02 -26.20
N THR A 198 -4.75 -8.72 -27.50
CA THR A 198 -3.78 -7.80 -28.12
C THR A 198 -4.16 -6.32 -27.94
N LYS A 199 -5.37 -6.02 -27.47
CA LYS A 199 -5.89 -4.66 -27.33
C LYS A 199 -5.59 -4.04 -25.97
N SER A 200 -5.28 -4.84 -24.96
CA SER A 200 -4.96 -4.33 -23.64
C SER A 200 -3.61 -3.62 -23.63
N GLU A 201 -3.62 -2.35 -23.26
CA GLU A 201 -2.42 -1.52 -23.06
C GLU A 201 -1.88 -1.59 -21.62
N ARG A 202 -2.45 -2.42 -20.76
CA ARG A 202 -2.05 -2.54 -19.36
C ARG A 202 -0.69 -3.23 -19.24
N HIS A 203 0.18 -2.70 -18.39
CA HIS A 203 1.45 -3.35 -18.03
C HIS A 203 1.26 -4.38 -16.91
N GLY A 204 0.35 -4.11 -15.98
CA GLY A 204 0.02 -4.98 -14.87
C GLY A 204 -1.46 -4.94 -14.54
N TYR A 205 -1.91 -5.88 -13.73
CA TYR A 205 -3.20 -5.81 -13.09
C TYR A 205 -3.29 -6.68 -11.85
N HIS A 206 -4.11 -6.25 -10.91
CA HIS A 206 -4.56 -6.99 -9.76
C HIS A 206 -5.97 -7.56 -10.01
N GLN A 207 -6.17 -8.82 -9.66
CA GLN A 207 -7.46 -9.51 -9.72
C GLN A 207 -7.87 -9.99 -8.35
N GLU A 208 -9.03 -9.52 -7.90
CA GLU A 208 -9.66 -10.00 -6.68
C GLU A 208 -10.25 -11.40 -6.86
N ALA A 209 -10.06 -12.25 -5.85
CA ALA A 209 -10.56 -13.62 -5.83
C ALA A 209 -10.82 -14.08 -4.40
N TYR A 210 -11.29 -15.31 -4.29
CA TYR A 210 -11.40 -16.02 -3.02
C TYR A 210 -10.76 -17.40 -3.15
N SER A 211 -10.18 -17.88 -2.06
CA SER A 211 -9.75 -19.26 -1.89
C SER A 211 -10.59 -19.93 -0.82
N LEU A 212 -10.82 -21.22 -0.96
CA LEU A 212 -11.51 -22.04 0.02
C LEU A 212 -10.53 -23.02 0.65
N SER A 213 -10.45 -23.02 1.97
CA SER A 213 -9.71 -24.03 2.73
C SER A 213 -10.69 -24.90 3.49
N LEU A 214 -10.70 -26.18 3.17
CA LEU A 214 -11.57 -27.18 3.82
C LEU A 214 -10.79 -27.94 4.89
N SER A 215 -11.42 -28.17 6.03
CA SER A 215 -10.86 -29.02 7.07
C SER A 215 -10.83 -30.48 6.61
N ASP A 216 -9.75 -31.21 6.94
CA ASP A 216 -9.64 -32.65 6.65
C ASP A 216 -10.62 -33.51 7.45
N LYS A 217 -11.22 -32.92 8.49
CA LYS A 217 -12.21 -33.61 9.36
C LYS A 217 -13.62 -33.64 8.74
N LEU A 218 -13.86 -32.93 7.64
CA LEU A 218 -15.17 -32.90 6.97
C LEU A 218 -15.39 -34.17 6.16
N SER A 219 -16.62 -34.71 6.21
CA SER A 219 -17.09 -35.77 5.31
C SER A 219 -17.15 -35.27 3.87
N GLN A 220 -17.16 -36.20 2.91
CA GLN A 220 -17.23 -35.82 1.48
C GLN A 220 -18.51 -35.03 1.18
N THR A 221 -19.66 -35.40 1.73
CA THR A 221 -20.93 -34.69 1.55
C THR A 221 -20.90 -33.27 2.07
N GLU A 222 -20.27 -33.03 3.23
CA GLU A 222 -20.08 -31.69 3.78
C GLU A 222 -19.15 -30.83 2.89
N ARG A 223 -18.04 -31.42 2.40
CA ARG A 223 -17.13 -30.76 1.46
C ARG A 223 -17.85 -30.35 0.19
N ASP A 224 -18.62 -31.24 -0.43
CA ASP A 224 -19.35 -30.98 -1.67
C ASP A 224 -20.37 -29.86 -1.49
N LYS A 225 -21.07 -29.84 -0.34
CA LYS A 225 -21.99 -28.76 0.01
C LYS A 225 -21.28 -27.42 0.14
N ILE A 226 -20.17 -27.36 0.87
CA ILE A 226 -19.39 -26.13 1.07
C ILE A 226 -18.81 -25.64 -0.26
N ILE A 227 -18.34 -26.53 -1.13
CA ILE A 227 -17.85 -26.18 -2.47
C ILE A 227 -18.98 -25.60 -3.33
N ALA A 228 -20.18 -26.19 -3.29
CA ALA A 228 -21.34 -25.68 -4.00
C ALA A 228 -21.77 -24.29 -3.49
N ASP A 229 -21.77 -24.07 -2.18
CA ASP A 229 -22.05 -22.77 -1.57
C ASP A 229 -20.96 -21.74 -1.91
N PHE A 230 -19.68 -22.13 -1.92
CA PHE A 230 -18.57 -21.27 -2.33
C PHE A 230 -18.69 -20.82 -3.79
N SER A 231 -19.07 -21.74 -4.68
CA SER A 231 -19.27 -21.40 -6.10
C SER A 231 -20.40 -20.41 -6.31
N LYS A 232 -21.42 -20.40 -5.43
CA LYS A 232 -22.53 -19.45 -5.49
C LYS A 232 -22.26 -18.13 -4.78
N ASN A 233 -21.62 -18.18 -3.62
CA ASN A 233 -21.38 -16.99 -2.80
C ASN A 233 -20.11 -17.12 -1.97
N PRO A 234 -18.91 -16.89 -2.56
CA PRO A 234 -17.63 -17.07 -1.87
C PRO A 234 -17.49 -16.15 -0.64
N THR A 235 -18.13 -14.97 -0.65
CA THR A 235 -18.00 -14.00 0.45
C THR A 235 -18.69 -14.45 1.75
N LYS A 236 -19.66 -15.37 1.67
CA LYS A 236 -20.43 -15.86 2.80
C LYS A 236 -20.08 -17.29 3.18
N THR A 237 -19.23 -17.96 2.44
CA THR A 237 -18.88 -19.35 2.68
C THR A 237 -17.88 -19.48 3.83
N PRO A 238 -18.14 -20.31 4.84
CA PRO A 238 -17.19 -20.58 5.91
C PRO A 238 -15.86 -21.13 5.36
N GLY A 239 -14.74 -20.64 5.85
CA GLY A 239 -13.40 -21.02 5.38
C GLY A 239 -12.93 -20.32 4.10
N ALA A 240 -13.77 -19.50 3.49
CA ALA A 240 -13.36 -18.65 2.36
C ALA A 240 -12.47 -17.50 2.84
N ARG A 241 -11.37 -17.27 2.14
CA ARG A 241 -10.44 -16.17 2.38
C ARG A 241 -10.25 -15.35 1.10
N ARG A 242 -10.12 -14.04 1.23
CA ARG A 242 -9.73 -13.19 0.11
C ARG A 242 -8.37 -13.60 -0.43
N LYS A 243 -8.25 -13.66 -1.74
CA LYS A 243 -7.05 -13.99 -2.48
C LYS A 243 -6.87 -12.98 -3.60
N SER A 244 -5.64 -12.73 -3.99
CA SER A 244 -5.31 -11.85 -5.11
C SER A 244 -4.41 -12.55 -6.10
N PHE A 245 -4.61 -12.24 -7.37
CA PHE A 245 -3.69 -12.58 -8.44
C PHE A 245 -3.11 -11.30 -9.02
N ILE A 246 -1.79 -11.28 -9.17
CA ILE A 246 -1.07 -10.18 -9.81
C ILE A 246 -0.41 -10.71 -11.06
N LYS A 247 -0.64 -10.05 -12.18
CA LYS A 247 0.04 -10.36 -13.44
C LYS A 247 0.71 -9.12 -13.99
N ILE A 248 1.95 -9.27 -14.44
CA ILE A 248 2.74 -8.21 -15.09
C ILE A 248 3.09 -8.67 -16.49
N ASN A 249 2.73 -7.86 -17.49
CA ASN A 249 3.09 -8.13 -18.90
C ASN A 249 4.43 -7.49 -19.22
N ILE A 250 5.46 -8.33 -19.27
CA ILE A 250 6.83 -7.88 -19.48
C ILE A 250 7.05 -7.34 -20.89
N THR A 251 6.34 -7.87 -21.90
CA THR A 251 6.47 -7.43 -23.30
C THR A 251 5.94 -6.00 -23.48
N LYS A 252 4.77 -5.70 -22.90
CA LYS A 252 4.20 -4.36 -22.92
C LYS A 252 5.07 -3.36 -22.14
N ALA A 253 5.50 -3.71 -20.94
CA ALA A 253 6.39 -2.88 -20.16
C ALA A 253 7.71 -2.58 -20.87
N HIS A 254 8.30 -3.57 -21.55
CA HIS A 254 9.54 -3.38 -22.31
C HIS A 254 9.36 -2.53 -23.57
N HIS A 255 8.20 -2.60 -24.22
CA HIS A 255 7.90 -1.77 -25.37
C HIS A 255 7.92 -0.28 -25.01
N ASP A 256 7.35 0.07 -23.87
CA ASP A 256 7.19 1.47 -23.45
C ASP A 256 8.43 2.02 -22.73
N ILE A 257 9.24 1.14 -22.13
CA ILE A 257 10.47 1.51 -21.42
C ILE A 257 11.62 0.60 -21.87
N PRO A 258 12.27 0.92 -23.00
CA PRO A 258 13.30 0.05 -23.58
C PRO A 258 14.66 0.13 -22.87
N ASP A 259 14.92 1.18 -22.07
CA ASP A 259 16.16 1.31 -21.29
C ASP A 259 16.26 0.24 -20.22
N SER A 260 17.33 -0.56 -20.24
CA SER A 260 17.47 -1.73 -19.36
C SER A 260 17.49 -1.37 -17.87
N THR A 261 18.06 -0.24 -17.50
CA THR A 261 18.14 0.19 -16.09
C THR A 261 16.79 0.74 -15.61
N ASP A 262 16.18 1.60 -16.38
CA ASP A 262 14.86 2.16 -16.07
C ASP A 262 13.78 1.07 -16.17
N PHE A 263 13.94 0.11 -17.06
CA PHE A 263 13.07 -1.05 -17.16
C PHE A 263 13.02 -1.88 -15.86
N PHE A 264 14.17 -2.16 -15.26
CA PHE A 264 14.21 -2.85 -13.96
C PHE A 264 13.44 -2.08 -12.88
N TYR A 265 13.69 -0.75 -12.78
CA TYR A 265 13.02 0.09 -11.79
C TYR A 265 11.52 0.16 -12.04
N HIS A 266 11.11 0.23 -13.30
CA HIS A 266 9.71 0.20 -13.68
C HIS A 266 9.02 -1.10 -13.29
N MET A 267 9.61 -2.24 -13.61
CA MET A 267 9.06 -3.56 -13.28
C MET A 267 8.84 -3.74 -11.77
N ILE A 268 9.82 -3.32 -10.95
CA ILE A 268 9.70 -3.40 -9.49
C ILE A 268 8.63 -2.46 -8.97
N SER A 269 8.61 -1.22 -9.43
CA SER A 269 7.65 -0.22 -8.96
C SER A 269 6.21 -0.52 -9.41
N LEU A 270 6.04 -1.05 -10.61
CA LEU A 270 4.76 -1.54 -11.12
C LEU A 270 4.27 -2.74 -10.29
N PHE A 271 5.16 -3.69 -9.99
CA PHE A 271 4.81 -4.82 -9.14
C PHE A 271 4.37 -4.36 -7.74
N ALA A 272 5.06 -3.40 -7.14
CA ALA A 272 4.67 -2.81 -5.87
C ALA A 272 3.30 -2.13 -5.95
N HIS A 273 2.98 -1.42 -7.02
CA HIS A 273 1.66 -0.84 -7.29
C HIS A 273 0.55 -1.89 -7.19
N GLU A 274 0.67 -2.99 -7.90
CA GLU A 274 -0.33 -4.07 -7.91
C GLU A 274 -0.40 -4.80 -6.56
N MET A 275 0.73 -4.95 -5.87
CA MET A 275 0.77 -5.53 -4.53
C MET A 275 0.02 -4.68 -3.50
N HIS A 276 0.04 -3.35 -3.64
CA HIS A 276 -0.70 -2.46 -2.76
C HIS A 276 -2.21 -2.49 -3.03
N HIS A 277 -2.65 -2.66 -4.27
CA HIS A 277 -4.05 -2.98 -4.54
C HIS A 277 -4.50 -4.27 -3.83
N ALA A 278 -3.65 -5.31 -3.88
CA ALA A 278 -3.93 -6.56 -3.18
C ALA A 278 -3.97 -6.39 -1.65
N LEU A 279 -3.10 -5.53 -1.09
CA LEU A 279 -3.09 -5.21 0.34
C LEU A 279 -4.37 -4.47 0.75
N ASP A 280 -4.75 -3.41 0.04
CA ASP A 280 -5.98 -2.66 0.29
C ASP A 280 -7.23 -3.53 0.18
N TYR A 281 -7.21 -4.52 -0.71
CA TYR A 281 -8.31 -5.49 -0.85
C TYR A 281 -8.37 -6.48 0.32
N GLN A 282 -7.24 -7.07 0.72
CA GLN A 282 -7.22 -8.17 1.69
C GLN A 282 -7.07 -7.71 3.15
N ASN A 283 -6.23 -6.71 3.37
CA ASN A 283 -5.93 -6.17 4.70
C ASN A 283 -5.90 -4.63 4.67
N PRO A 284 -7.05 -3.98 4.44
CA PRO A 284 -7.11 -2.53 4.27
C PRO A 284 -6.60 -1.73 5.48
N ARG A 285 -6.51 -2.35 6.67
CA ARG A 285 -5.90 -1.71 7.84
C ARG A 285 -4.39 -1.54 7.75
N ALA A 286 -3.74 -2.38 6.96
CA ALA A 286 -2.30 -2.29 6.70
C ALA A 286 -2.01 -1.49 5.41
N GLY A 287 -3.03 -1.22 4.60
CA GLY A 287 -2.94 -0.43 3.38
C GLY A 287 -2.87 1.08 3.66
N ALA A 288 -2.56 1.84 2.62
CA ALA A 288 -2.38 3.28 2.72
C ALA A 288 -3.69 4.05 2.97
N LEU A 289 -4.83 3.48 2.59
CA LEU A 289 -6.12 4.16 2.61
C LEU A 289 -6.93 3.94 3.89
N GLY A 290 -6.68 2.84 4.59
CA GLY A 290 -7.57 2.40 5.64
C GLY A 290 -8.91 1.83 5.14
N PRO A 291 -9.65 1.10 6.01
CA PRO A 291 -10.82 0.35 5.58
C PRO A 291 -12.00 1.21 5.10
N GLN A 292 -12.22 2.38 5.69
CA GLN A 292 -13.36 3.24 5.35
C GLN A 292 -13.18 3.89 3.98
N ILE A 293 -12.03 4.54 3.77
CA ILE A 293 -11.72 5.18 2.49
C ILE A 293 -11.77 4.15 1.38
N ASN A 294 -11.15 2.98 1.59
CA ASN A 294 -11.15 1.90 0.63
C ASN A 294 -12.57 1.39 0.30
N ASN A 295 -13.43 1.23 1.31
CA ASN A 295 -14.82 0.80 1.09
C ASN A 295 -15.65 1.83 0.31
N ILE A 296 -15.45 3.12 0.56
CA ILE A 296 -16.17 4.18 -0.14
C ILE A 296 -15.62 4.35 -1.55
N ASP A 297 -14.30 4.33 -1.70
CA ASP A 297 -13.67 4.40 -3.02
C ASP A 297 -14.18 3.28 -3.94
N LYS A 298 -14.26 2.05 -3.44
CA LYS A 298 -14.81 0.90 -4.20
C LYS A 298 -16.25 1.10 -4.68
N LYS A 299 -17.09 1.79 -3.92
CA LYS A 299 -18.48 2.06 -4.35
C LYS A 299 -18.55 3.06 -5.51
N HIS A 300 -17.59 3.98 -5.57
CA HIS A 300 -17.52 5.05 -6.58
C HIS A 300 -16.46 4.79 -7.65
N TYR A 301 -15.78 3.65 -7.57
CA TYR A 301 -14.73 3.28 -8.51
C TYR A 301 -15.30 3.09 -9.93
N LYS A 302 -14.63 3.68 -10.88
CA LYS A 302 -14.86 3.50 -12.31
C LYS A 302 -13.62 2.90 -12.94
N ASN A 303 -13.79 1.87 -13.76
CA ASN A 303 -12.63 1.37 -14.50
C ASN A 303 -12.27 2.35 -15.64
N SER A 304 -11.03 2.27 -16.12
CA SER A 304 -10.51 3.18 -17.14
C SER A 304 -11.29 3.17 -18.46
N SER A 305 -11.98 2.08 -18.79
CA SER A 305 -12.83 2.00 -19.98
C SER A 305 -14.19 2.68 -19.83
N GLN A 306 -14.64 2.92 -18.59
CA GLN A 306 -15.88 3.61 -18.28
C GLN A 306 -15.66 5.12 -18.13
N ASP A 307 -14.64 5.51 -17.39
CA ASP A 307 -14.26 6.91 -17.13
C ASP A 307 -12.80 6.97 -16.73
N THR A 308 -11.93 7.28 -17.68
CA THR A 308 -10.47 7.35 -17.47
C THR A 308 -10.09 8.37 -16.40
N LYS A 309 -10.76 9.53 -16.35
CA LYS A 309 -10.48 10.56 -15.36
C LYS A 309 -10.87 10.09 -13.96
N ALA A 310 -12.09 9.57 -13.79
CA ALA A 310 -12.55 9.07 -12.49
C ALA A 310 -11.71 7.88 -12.01
N TYR A 311 -11.21 7.06 -12.92
CA TYR A 311 -10.25 5.99 -12.60
C TYR A 311 -8.99 6.53 -11.96
N TYR A 312 -8.27 7.45 -12.63
CA TYR A 312 -7.03 8.03 -12.09
C TYR A 312 -7.24 8.92 -10.86
N GLU A 313 -8.46 9.42 -10.66
CA GLU A 313 -8.82 10.20 -9.47
C GLU A 313 -9.34 9.34 -8.31
N SER A 314 -9.46 8.02 -8.46
CA SER A 314 -9.83 7.14 -7.36
C SER A 314 -8.73 7.11 -6.29
N ALA A 315 -9.11 6.98 -5.04
CA ALA A 315 -8.16 6.96 -3.93
C ALA A 315 -7.19 5.78 -4.04
N THR A 316 -7.71 4.63 -4.48
CA THR A 316 -6.95 3.39 -4.66
C THR A 316 -5.86 3.55 -5.71
N GLU A 317 -6.18 4.15 -6.86
CA GLU A 317 -5.20 4.39 -7.91
C GLU A 317 -4.17 5.46 -7.51
N ILE A 318 -4.64 6.58 -6.92
CA ILE A 318 -3.73 7.65 -6.45
C ILE A 318 -2.70 7.09 -5.47
N SER A 319 -3.12 6.25 -4.50
CA SER A 319 -2.20 5.67 -3.52
C SER A 319 -1.17 4.73 -4.17
N SER A 320 -1.61 3.86 -5.05
CA SER A 320 -0.74 2.88 -5.72
C SER A 320 0.21 3.54 -6.70
N TYR A 321 -0.24 4.56 -7.47
CA TYR A 321 0.64 5.36 -8.33
C TYR A 321 1.66 6.18 -7.55
N GLU A 322 1.29 6.71 -6.38
CA GLU A 322 2.25 7.45 -5.57
C GLU A 322 3.34 6.52 -5.01
N ILE A 323 2.98 5.31 -4.57
CA ILE A 323 3.95 4.28 -4.16
C ILE A 323 4.85 3.89 -5.35
N GLN A 324 4.27 3.65 -6.51
CA GLN A 324 5.02 3.34 -7.73
C GLN A 324 6.04 4.43 -8.06
N ARG A 325 5.60 5.70 -8.07
CA ARG A 325 6.43 6.86 -8.37
C ARG A 325 7.56 7.05 -7.36
N GLN A 326 7.27 6.95 -6.07
CA GLN A 326 8.27 7.10 -5.00
C GLN A 326 9.30 5.98 -5.06
N LEU A 327 8.85 4.74 -5.22
CA LEU A 327 9.75 3.58 -5.30
C LEU A 327 10.65 3.67 -6.54
N PHE A 328 10.10 4.01 -7.71
CA PHE A 328 10.89 4.18 -8.93
C PHE A 328 12.02 5.21 -8.72
N ASN A 329 11.70 6.37 -8.13
CA ASN A 329 12.69 7.42 -7.87
C ASN A 329 13.76 6.98 -6.85
N GLN A 330 13.36 6.27 -5.81
CA GLN A 330 14.31 5.78 -4.80
C GLN A 330 15.22 4.67 -5.35
N LEU A 331 14.69 3.79 -6.21
CA LEU A 331 15.47 2.73 -6.85
C LEU A 331 16.59 3.28 -7.72
N LYS A 332 16.36 4.40 -8.44
CA LYS A 332 17.40 5.09 -9.23
C LYS A 332 18.60 5.55 -8.37
N ASN A 333 18.35 5.84 -7.11
CA ASN A 333 19.36 6.34 -6.17
C ASN A 333 19.91 5.24 -5.25
N THR A 334 19.42 4.00 -5.38
CA THR A 334 19.81 2.86 -4.53
C THR A 334 20.86 2.01 -5.23
N ARG A 335 21.93 1.72 -4.53
CA ARG A 335 22.93 0.72 -4.96
C ARG A 335 22.52 -0.66 -4.40
N PHE A 336 22.39 -1.62 -5.29
CA PHE A 336 22.12 -3.02 -4.98
C PHE A 336 23.37 -3.86 -5.20
#